data_58ebbe1d1d394d3379b2b6fff4a5228b
#
_entry.id   58ebbe1d1d394d3379b2b6fff4a5228b
#
_cell.length_a   1.000
_cell.length_b   1.000
_cell.length_c   1.000
_cell.angle_alpha   90.00
_cell.angle_beta   90.00
_cell.angle_gamma   90.00
#
_symmetry.space_group_name_H-M   'P 1'
#
loop_
_entity.id
_entity.type
_entity.pdbx_description
1 polymer ?
#
loop_
_entity_poly.entity_id
_entity_poly.type
_entity_poly.pdbx_seq_one_letter_code
_entity_poly.pdbx_strand_id
1 'polypeptide(L)'
;MLPKEVMEKAQSEFTNWRDLGCSVMEVSHRGKDFIEIAAKAEQDLRDLLSIPSNYHVLFTHGGGRGQFAAVPLNLSSSDDTSLHLVSGSWSKGAVEEASKYNNAKVVGEVSEK
;
A
#
# COMPACT_ATOMS: atom_id res chain seq x y z
N MET A 1 12.04 9.53 -1.70
CA MET A 1 11.71 10.86 -1.12
C MET A 1 10.47 11.36 -1.84
N LEU A 2 9.59 12.08 -1.12
CA LEU A 2 8.49 12.78 -1.75
C LEU A 2 9.03 13.96 -2.59
N PRO A 3 8.34 14.35 -3.68
CA PRO A 3 8.68 15.56 -4.44
C PRO A 3 8.69 16.80 -3.54
N LYS A 4 9.58 17.74 -3.88
CA LYS A 4 9.77 18.96 -3.06
C LYS A 4 8.48 19.77 -2.95
N GLU A 5 7.77 19.90 -4.05
CA GLU A 5 6.51 20.65 -4.15
C GLU A 5 5.43 20.07 -3.22
N VAL A 6 5.40 18.74 -3.06
CA VAL A 6 4.47 18.05 -2.14
C VAL A 6 4.81 18.40 -0.69
N MET A 7 6.10 18.42 -0.36
CA MET A 7 6.56 18.74 1.00
C MET A 7 6.33 20.23 1.33
N GLU A 8 6.55 21.14 0.39
CA GLU A 8 6.31 22.57 0.56
C GLU A 8 4.80 22.85 0.76
N LYS A 9 3.95 22.17 -0.02
CA LYS A 9 2.50 22.26 0.16
C LYS A 9 2.08 21.73 1.53
N ALA A 10 2.54 20.55 1.92
CA ALA A 10 2.23 19.99 3.24
C ALA A 10 2.69 20.93 4.38
N GLN A 11 3.85 21.56 4.25
CA GLN A 11 4.36 22.53 5.22
C GLN A 11 3.47 23.76 5.30
N SER A 12 3.05 24.31 4.17
CA SER A 12 2.22 25.53 4.14
C SER A 12 0.81 25.30 4.72
N GLU A 13 0.29 24.08 4.61
CA GLU A 13 -1.04 23.70 5.09
C GLU A 13 -1.02 23.06 6.50
N PHE A 14 0.16 22.91 7.10
CA PHE A 14 0.34 22.07 8.29
C PHE A 14 -0.44 22.53 9.51
N THR A 15 -0.62 23.82 9.71
CA THR A 15 -1.34 24.40 10.86
C THR A 15 -2.73 24.92 10.52
N ASN A 16 -3.05 25.08 9.24
CA ASN A 16 -4.33 25.63 8.80
C ASN A 16 -4.72 25.06 7.43
N TRP A 17 -5.11 23.80 7.40
CA TRP A 17 -5.54 23.14 6.19
C TRP A 17 -6.95 23.59 5.79
N ARG A 18 -7.13 24.10 4.57
CA ARG A 18 -8.41 24.60 4.03
C ARG A 18 -9.12 25.62 4.95
N ASP A 19 -8.37 26.44 5.65
CA ASP A 19 -8.89 27.44 6.61
C ASP A 19 -9.72 26.87 7.77
N LEU A 20 -9.50 25.60 8.12
CA LEU A 20 -10.17 24.96 9.25
C LEU A 20 -9.52 25.30 10.60
N GLY A 21 -8.37 26.01 10.62
CA GLY A 21 -7.62 26.32 11.83
C GLY A 21 -6.91 25.11 12.47
N CYS A 22 -6.82 23.99 11.75
CA CYS A 22 -6.16 22.78 12.21
C CYS A 22 -5.44 22.08 11.05
N SER A 23 -4.59 21.11 11.36
CA SER A 23 -3.92 20.26 10.39
C SER A 23 -4.90 19.24 9.77
N VAL A 24 -4.61 18.82 8.54
CA VAL A 24 -5.28 17.64 7.96
C VAL A 24 -5.13 16.39 8.81
N MET A 25 -4.05 16.29 9.60
CA MET A 25 -3.81 15.15 10.51
C MET A 25 -4.76 15.13 11.72
N GLU A 26 -5.41 16.25 12.02
CA GLU A 26 -6.32 16.40 13.16
C GLU A 26 -7.79 16.22 12.77
N VAL A 27 -8.11 16.23 11.44
CA VAL A 27 -9.49 16.03 10.99
C VAL A 27 -9.95 14.59 11.20
N SER A 28 -11.20 14.44 11.60
CA SER A 28 -11.80 13.12 11.80
C SER A 28 -11.93 12.37 10.48
N HIS A 29 -11.52 11.09 10.46
CA HIS A 29 -11.70 10.20 9.31
C HIS A 29 -13.20 9.97 8.94
N ARG A 30 -14.13 10.33 9.81
CA ARG A 30 -15.58 10.31 9.56
C ARG A 30 -16.12 11.66 9.09
N GLY A 31 -15.30 12.71 9.12
CA GLY A 31 -15.67 14.05 8.66
C GLY A 31 -15.72 14.13 7.14
N LYS A 32 -16.58 14.98 6.59
CA LYS A 32 -16.73 15.13 5.14
C LYS A 32 -15.42 15.53 4.46
N ASP A 33 -14.62 16.37 5.12
CA ASP A 33 -13.34 16.83 4.59
C ASP A 33 -12.37 15.68 4.36
N PHE A 34 -12.29 14.73 5.30
CA PHE A 34 -11.47 13.55 5.12
C PHE A 34 -12.04 12.60 4.06
N ILE A 35 -13.37 12.42 4.03
CA ILE A 35 -14.05 11.60 3.02
C ILE A 35 -13.77 12.15 1.62
N GLU A 36 -13.80 13.47 1.44
CA GLU A 36 -13.45 14.12 0.18
C GLU A 36 -11.99 13.87 -0.23
N ILE A 37 -11.05 13.94 0.72
CA ILE A 37 -9.62 13.64 0.44
C ILE A 37 -9.48 12.18 -0.02
N ALA A 38 -10.08 11.25 0.71
CA ALA A 38 -9.97 9.82 0.40
C ALA A 38 -10.57 9.51 -0.98
N ALA A 39 -11.75 10.05 -1.27
CA ALA A 39 -12.40 9.88 -2.56
C ALA A 39 -11.58 10.49 -3.71
N LYS A 40 -11.02 11.68 -3.49
CA LYS A 40 -10.16 12.31 -4.49
C LYS A 40 -8.86 11.53 -4.70
N ALA A 41 -8.23 11.05 -3.65
CA ALA A 41 -7.00 10.25 -3.76
C ALA A 41 -7.24 8.96 -4.54
N GLU A 42 -8.38 8.29 -4.32
CA GLU A 42 -8.77 7.12 -5.11
C GLU A 42 -8.99 7.49 -6.57
N GLN A 43 -9.75 8.57 -6.84
CA GLN A 43 -10.04 8.99 -8.20
C GLN A 43 -8.75 9.38 -8.95
N ASP A 44 -7.86 10.15 -8.32
CA ASP A 44 -6.58 10.54 -8.90
C ASP A 44 -5.72 9.31 -9.27
N LEU A 45 -5.69 8.27 -8.43
CA LEU A 45 -5.02 7.01 -8.74
C LEU A 45 -5.66 6.28 -9.93
N ARG A 46 -6.99 6.24 -9.97
CA ARG A 46 -7.73 5.62 -11.08
C ARG A 46 -7.43 6.31 -12.40
N ASP A 47 -7.43 7.64 -12.39
CA ASP A 47 -7.18 8.43 -13.59
C ASP A 47 -5.73 8.28 -14.07
N LEU A 48 -4.76 8.40 -13.16
CA LEU A 48 -3.33 8.32 -13.47
C LEU A 48 -2.90 6.94 -13.99
N LEU A 49 -3.47 5.88 -13.44
CA LEU A 49 -3.10 4.50 -13.76
C LEU A 49 -4.11 3.81 -14.69
N SER A 50 -5.15 4.53 -15.14
CA SER A 50 -6.24 3.99 -15.97
C SER A 50 -6.87 2.74 -15.35
N ILE A 51 -7.14 2.77 -14.03
CA ILE A 51 -7.67 1.61 -13.30
C ILE A 51 -9.14 1.39 -13.67
N PRO A 52 -9.50 0.22 -14.25
CA PRO A 52 -10.88 -0.09 -14.62
C PRO A 52 -11.80 -0.18 -13.39
N SER A 53 -13.10 0.03 -13.61
CA SER A 53 -14.10 0.03 -12.55
C SER A 53 -14.29 -1.33 -11.86
N ASN A 54 -13.85 -2.43 -12.48
CA ASN A 54 -13.89 -3.78 -11.90
C ASN A 54 -12.71 -4.09 -10.96
N TYR A 55 -11.83 -3.12 -10.69
CA TYR A 55 -10.78 -3.22 -9.68
C TYR A 55 -11.12 -2.39 -8.45
N HIS A 56 -10.80 -2.91 -7.28
CA HIS A 56 -10.85 -2.17 -6.03
C HIS A 56 -9.51 -1.48 -5.76
N VAL A 57 -9.57 -0.23 -5.29
CA VAL A 57 -8.41 0.49 -4.76
C VAL A 57 -8.51 0.50 -3.24
N LEU A 58 -7.50 0.00 -2.57
CA LEU A 58 -7.47 -0.12 -1.12
C LEU A 58 -6.26 0.62 -0.56
N PHE A 59 -6.50 1.56 0.34
CA PHE A 59 -5.46 2.22 1.11
C PHE A 59 -5.27 1.45 2.42
N THR A 60 -4.19 0.69 2.53
CA THR A 60 -3.88 -0.12 3.71
C THR A 60 -2.84 0.55 4.58
N HIS A 61 -2.84 0.25 5.88
CA HIS A 61 -1.81 0.74 6.78
C HIS A 61 -0.45 0.05 6.53
N GLY A 62 0.59 0.69 6.93
CA GLY A 62 1.95 0.30 7.30
C GLY A 62 2.71 -0.75 6.54
N GLY A 63 3.59 -0.41 5.64
CA GLY A 63 4.72 -1.18 5.14
C GLY A 63 4.38 -2.42 4.29
N GLY A 64 5.26 -2.75 3.34
CA GLY A 64 5.09 -3.88 2.42
C GLY A 64 5.01 -5.26 3.10
N ARG A 65 5.55 -5.40 4.31
CA ARG A 65 5.56 -6.68 5.03
C ARG A 65 4.15 -7.17 5.38
N GLY A 66 3.22 -6.26 5.70
CA GLY A 66 1.82 -6.60 5.88
C GLY A 66 1.18 -7.20 4.63
N GLN A 67 1.61 -6.77 3.44
CA GLN A 67 1.13 -7.31 2.17
C GLN A 67 1.73 -8.67 1.85
N PHE A 68 2.94 -8.98 2.30
CA PHE A 68 3.52 -10.34 2.18
C PHE A 68 2.67 -11.39 2.91
N ALA A 69 2.02 -11.00 4.00
CA ALA A 69 1.07 -11.85 4.70
C ALA A 69 -0.33 -11.80 4.07
N ALA A 70 -0.80 -10.60 3.72
CA ALA A 70 -2.17 -10.38 3.24
C ALA A 70 -2.45 -11.11 1.91
N VAL A 71 -1.49 -11.13 0.98
CA VAL A 71 -1.66 -11.79 -0.32
C VAL A 71 -1.90 -13.29 -0.15
N PRO A 72 -1.01 -14.08 0.47
CA PRO A 72 -1.25 -15.51 0.63
C PRO A 72 -2.47 -15.82 1.53
N LEU A 73 -2.70 -15.03 2.58
CA LEU A 73 -3.85 -15.21 3.47
C LEU A 73 -5.19 -15.08 2.74
N ASN A 74 -5.29 -14.16 1.79
CA ASN A 74 -6.57 -13.87 1.12
C ASN A 74 -6.73 -14.60 -0.21
N LEU A 75 -5.65 -15.01 -0.88
CA LEU A 75 -5.68 -15.56 -2.24
C LEU A 75 -5.31 -17.04 -2.32
N SER A 76 -4.97 -17.68 -1.19
CA SER A 76 -4.63 -19.10 -1.17
C SER A 76 -5.18 -19.80 0.07
N SER A 77 -5.25 -21.13 0.01
CA SER A 77 -5.52 -22.03 1.13
C SER A 77 -4.22 -22.73 1.57
N SER A 78 -4.26 -23.44 2.70
CA SER A 78 -3.13 -24.21 3.24
C SER A 78 -2.58 -25.26 2.27
N ASP A 79 -3.44 -25.79 1.41
CA ASP A 79 -3.08 -26.87 0.47
C ASP A 79 -2.54 -26.33 -0.87
N ASP A 80 -2.66 -25.03 -1.11
CA ASP A 80 -2.18 -24.41 -2.33
C ASP A 80 -0.66 -24.26 -2.32
N THR A 81 -0.08 -24.22 -3.51
CA THR A 81 1.35 -23.95 -3.70
C THR A 81 1.56 -22.58 -4.34
N SER A 82 2.32 -21.71 -3.68
CA SER A 82 2.80 -20.46 -4.26
C SER A 82 4.24 -20.60 -4.74
N LEU A 83 4.55 -20.03 -5.92
CA LEU A 83 5.86 -20.05 -6.52
C LEU A 83 6.53 -18.68 -6.40
N HIS A 84 7.76 -18.66 -5.94
CA HIS A 84 8.48 -17.44 -5.64
C HIS A 84 9.81 -17.36 -6.39
N LEU A 85 10.10 -16.16 -6.91
CA LEU A 85 11.43 -15.78 -7.40
C LEU A 85 12.10 -14.92 -6.32
N VAL A 86 13.29 -15.35 -5.87
CA VAL A 86 14.04 -14.63 -4.84
C VAL A 86 15.15 -13.83 -5.52
N SER A 87 15.08 -12.50 -5.37
CA SER A 87 16.04 -11.55 -5.94
C SER A 87 16.72 -10.66 -4.89
N GLY A 88 16.51 -10.95 -3.61
CA GLY A 88 17.09 -10.19 -2.51
C GLY A 88 16.31 -10.40 -1.20
N SER A 89 16.64 -9.62 -0.17
CA SER A 89 16.10 -9.78 1.19
C SER A 89 14.59 -9.62 1.29
N TRP A 90 14.00 -8.71 0.52
CA TRP A 90 12.55 -8.50 0.53
C TRP A 90 11.76 -9.68 -0.06
N SER A 91 12.20 -10.19 -1.19
CA SER A 91 11.58 -11.38 -1.80
C SER A 91 11.75 -12.63 -0.94
N LYS A 92 12.90 -12.76 -0.24
CA LYS A 92 13.11 -13.81 0.76
C LYS A 92 12.11 -13.69 1.91
N GLY A 93 11.94 -12.47 2.45
CA GLY A 93 10.93 -12.20 3.48
C GLY A 93 9.49 -12.50 3.01
N ALA A 94 9.19 -12.31 1.73
CA ALA A 94 7.88 -12.67 1.18
C ALA A 94 7.65 -14.19 1.17
N VAL A 95 8.67 -15.00 0.87
CA VAL A 95 8.59 -16.48 0.98
C VAL A 95 8.37 -16.91 2.43
N GLU A 96 9.12 -16.31 3.37
CA GLU A 96 9.01 -16.61 4.80
C GLU A 96 7.59 -16.32 5.33
N GLU A 97 6.98 -15.21 4.90
CA GLU A 97 5.60 -14.90 5.27
C GLU A 97 4.60 -15.84 4.60
N ALA A 98 4.73 -16.10 3.28
CA ALA A 98 3.82 -16.96 2.54
C ALA A 98 3.79 -18.39 3.09
N SER A 99 4.94 -18.92 3.54
CA SER A 99 5.05 -20.28 4.08
C SER A 99 4.26 -20.51 5.38
N LYS A 100 3.75 -19.45 6.00
CA LYS A 100 2.84 -19.56 7.16
C LYS A 100 1.39 -19.86 6.75
N TYR A 101 1.05 -19.67 5.50
CA TYR A 101 -0.32 -19.74 4.98
C TYR A 101 -0.51 -20.82 3.91
N ASN A 102 0.55 -21.15 3.15
CA ASN A 102 0.50 -22.13 2.08
C ASN A 102 1.85 -22.84 1.87
N ASN A 103 1.96 -23.68 0.85
CA ASN A 103 3.18 -24.38 0.45
C ASN A 103 4.04 -23.47 -0.44
N ALA A 104 4.74 -22.51 0.16
CA ALA A 104 5.62 -21.59 -0.57
C ALA A 104 6.88 -22.31 -1.09
N LYS A 105 7.15 -22.20 -2.40
CA LYS A 105 8.31 -22.81 -3.06
C LYS A 105 9.13 -21.78 -3.81
N VAL A 106 10.44 -21.75 -3.57
CA VAL A 106 11.37 -20.97 -4.38
C VAL A 106 11.66 -21.72 -5.68
N VAL A 107 11.39 -21.08 -6.80
CA VAL A 107 11.61 -21.65 -8.16
C VAL A 107 12.79 -21.02 -8.88
N GLY A 108 13.34 -19.95 -8.32
CA GLY A 108 14.56 -19.31 -8.82
C GLY A 108 15.12 -18.33 -7.79
N GLU A 109 16.45 -18.27 -7.71
CA GLU A 109 17.16 -17.34 -6.86
C GLU A 109 18.24 -16.62 -7.67
N VAL A 110 18.25 -15.29 -7.57
CA VAL A 110 19.30 -14.46 -8.18
C VAL A 110 20.35 -14.21 -7.10
N SER A 111 21.55 -14.75 -7.28
CA SER A 111 22.67 -14.44 -6.38
C SER A 111 23.09 -12.99 -6.56
N GLU A 112 23.09 -12.22 -5.49
CA GLU A 112 23.79 -10.94 -5.46
C GLU A 112 25.28 -11.21 -5.77
N LYS A 113 25.80 -10.56 -6.83
CA LYS A 113 27.24 -10.56 -7.13
C LYS A 113 27.90 -9.45 -6.37
#